data_633ca1a72ed7e47c16f5dc7b1bc8199d
#
_entry.id   633ca1a72ed7e47c16f5dc7b1bc8199d
#
_cell.length_a   1.000
_cell.length_b   1.000
_cell.length_c   1.000
_cell.angle_alpha   90.00
_cell.angle_beta   90.00
_cell.angle_gamma   90.00
#
_symmetry.space_group_name_H-M   'P 1'
#
loop_
_entity.id
_entity.type
_entity.pdbx_description
1 polymer ?
#
loop_
_entity_poly.entity_id
_entity_poly.type
_entity_poly.pdbx_seq_one_letter_code
_entity_poly.pdbx_strand_id
1 'polypeptide(L)'
;MLLTLSVSDSAIAEDSRDEAGKNPASPEPVTAEQHLQRPAVEAGAVKDGRRPNDLINESSPYLLQHAYNRVNWHAWGEAAFEKARKENKPIFLSIGYSTCHWCHVMAAESFDNKKIADFLNSYFVCIKVDREQRPDIDAVYLAATRIISGYGGWPMNVFLDNQLRPFHAATYYPPFSSVTKTGFYEVITQIQLLWKEQPELIDQLASKVTEIIAQHIDDTSQAVKLSEDVYTRALAQIEEIYDDETGGFSAAPKFPRPGIFAFLNQQIINQSINKQAARKMLNKTLDAMAAGGIYDQLAGGFHRYSVDEYWQLPHFEKMLYTQALMVLAYSDYYQLDARDDYRALVFATLEFVMQEMRSPDGGFYSALDADSEISGKPGEHAEGAYYLWQSAELKKILTDDEFAFTKNYFSIQDNGNIFTDPSEEFANLNVLHVDDARPTTPLTTQQNNLLISSREKLIAYRRQRP
;
A
#
# COMPACT_ATOMS: atom_id res chain seq x y z
N MET A 1 37.23 -5.62 20.70
CA MET A 1 38.45 -5.54 19.87
C MET A 1 38.06 -4.73 18.64
N LEU A 2 38.39 -3.43 18.69
CA LEU A 2 38.06 -2.46 17.64
C LEU A 2 39.03 -2.69 16.46
N LEU A 3 38.51 -2.82 15.25
CA LEU A 3 39.26 -2.76 14.01
C LEU A 3 38.90 -1.48 13.27
N THR A 4 39.85 -0.55 13.31
CA THR A 4 39.89 0.67 12.52
C THR A 4 40.39 0.33 11.12
N LEU A 5 39.60 0.67 10.09
CA LEU A 5 40.04 0.62 8.69
C LEU A 5 40.54 2.02 8.28
N SER A 6 41.85 2.08 7.98
CA SER A 6 42.53 3.23 7.40
C SER A 6 42.27 3.25 5.87
N VAL A 7 41.86 4.39 5.37
CA VAL A 7 41.81 4.69 3.93
C VAL A 7 43.18 5.23 3.51
N SER A 8 43.78 4.59 2.52
CA SER A 8 45.01 5.06 1.89
C SER A 8 44.70 5.89 0.67
N ASP A 9 45.18 7.13 0.66
CA ASP A 9 45.23 8.01 -0.52
C ASP A 9 46.15 7.41 -1.59
N SER A 10 45.68 7.36 -2.81
CA SER A 10 46.54 7.26 -3.98
C SER A 10 46.16 8.32 -5.01
N ALA A 11 47.11 9.20 -5.23
CA ALA A 11 47.10 10.29 -6.20
C ALA A 11 46.94 9.75 -7.64
N ILE A 12 46.13 10.42 -8.43
CA ILE A 12 46.15 10.32 -9.90
C ILE A 12 46.35 11.72 -10.47
N ALA A 13 47.32 11.79 -11.37
CA ALA A 13 47.87 12.98 -12.01
C ALA A 13 46.90 13.73 -12.90
N GLU A 14 47.08 15.03 -12.93
CA GLU A 14 46.55 15.96 -13.94
C GLU A 14 47.09 15.63 -15.34
N ASP A 15 46.20 15.60 -16.31
CA ASP A 15 46.58 15.96 -17.69
C ASP A 15 45.52 16.86 -18.32
N SER A 16 45.99 17.97 -18.80
CA SER A 16 45.30 19.08 -19.42
C SER A 16 44.87 18.75 -20.85
N ARG A 17 43.64 19.19 -21.27
CA ARG A 17 43.41 19.82 -22.57
C ARG A 17 42.05 20.51 -22.65
N ASP A 18 42.13 21.82 -22.98
CA ASP A 18 41.04 22.68 -23.43
C ASP A 18 40.30 22.10 -24.66
N GLU A 19 38.97 22.24 -24.67
CA GLU A 19 38.27 22.91 -25.77
C GLU A 19 36.78 23.13 -25.44
N ALA A 20 36.31 24.27 -25.87
CA ALA A 20 35.03 24.89 -25.53
C ALA A 20 33.83 24.20 -26.15
N GLY A 21 32.82 23.89 -25.32
CA GLY A 21 31.46 23.57 -25.73
C GLY A 21 30.48 24.20 -24.74
N LYS A 22 29.73 25.22 -25.16
CA LYS A 22 28.74 25.92 -24.36
C LYS A 22 27.66 24.97 -23.89
N ASN A 23 27.68 24.65 -22.59
CA ASN A 23 26.57 24.03 -21.89
C ASN A 23 25.47 25.07 -21.66
N PRO A 24 24.18 24.77 -21.90
CA PRO A 24 23.10 25.65 -21.50
C PRO A 24 23.09 25.75 -19.95
N ALA A 25 22.92 26.99 -19.48
CA ALA A 25 22.94 27.34 -18.08
C ALA A 25 22.06 26.41 -17.25
N SER A 26 22.66 25.81 -16.21
CA SER A 26 21.92 25.12 -15.17
C SER A 26 20.97 26.11 -14.51
N PRO A 27 19.69 25.71 -14.25
CA PRO A 27 18.79 26.58 -13.51
C PRO A 27 19.39 26.86 -12.12
N GLU A 28 19.29 28.11 -11.66
CA GLU A 28 19.71 28.50 -10.31
C GLU A 28 19.00 27.64 -9.26
N PRO A 29 19.66 27.25 -8.18
CA PRO A 29 19.03 26.48 -7.12
C PRO A 29 17.92 27.33 -6.46
N VAL A 30 16.69 26.89 -6.63
CA VAL A 30 15.53 27.48 -5.94
C VAL A 30 15.71 27.21 -4.45
N THR A 31 15.69 28.24 -3.62
CA THR A 31 15.88 28.09 -2.17
C THR A 31 14.71 27.36 -1.52
N ALA A 32 14.98 26.52 -0.51
CA ALA A 32 13.98 25.71 0.20
C ALA A 32 12.80 26.53 0.77
N GLU A 33 12.97 27.83 0.99
CA GLU A 33 11.91 28.75 1.43
C GLU A 33 10.84 29.04 0.36
N GLN A 34 11.16 28.90 -0.93
CA GLN A 34 10.20 29.15 -2.02
C GLN A 34 9.25 27.97 -2.25
N HIS A 35 9.63 26.75 -1.88
CA HIS A 35 8.78 25.56 -1.99
C HIS A 35 7.83 25.38 -0.81
N LEU A 36 8.05 26.07 0.31
CA LEU A 36 7.13 26.08 1.45
C LEU A 36 5.97 27.07 1.31
N GLN A 37 5.99 27.94 0.30
CA GLN A 37 4.83 28.75 -0.04
C GLN A 37 3.84 27.89 -0.85
N ARG A 38 3.07 27.05 -0.14
CA ARG A 38 1.79 26.57 -0.68
C ARG A 38 1.01 27.78 -1.15
N PRO A 39 0.34 27.72 -2.32
CA PRO A 39 -0.70 28.70 -2.57
C PRO A 39 -1.63 28.61 -1.36
N ALA A 40 -1.69 29.69 -0.58
CA ALA A 40 -2.66 29.80 0.48
C ALA A 40 -4.01 29.58 -0.21
N VAL A 41 -4.65 28.43 0.08
CA VAL A 41 -6.03 28.22 -0.33
C VAL A 41 -6.76 29.31 0.41
N GLU A 42 -7.28 30.31 -0.32
CA GLU A 42 -7.96 31.44 0.29
C GLU A 42 -9.01 30.88 1.24
N ALA A 43 -8.93 31.28 2.50
CA ALA A 43 -9.89 30.85 3.51
C ALA A 43 -11.29 31.27 3.04
N GLY A 44 -12.07 30.33 2.54
CA GLY A 44 -13.37 30.58 1.94
C GLY A 44 -13.52 30.19 0.47
N ALA A 45 -12.46 29.65 -0.19
CA ALA A 45 -12.58 29.08 -1.53
C ALA A 45 -13.73 28.08 -1.59
N VAL A 46 -14.59 28.22 -2.58
CA VAL A 46 -15.72 27.31 -2.80
C VAL A 46 -15.34 26.36 -3.94
N LYS A 47 -15.32 25.05 -3.67
CA LYS A 47 -15.16 24.02 -4.69
C LYS A 47 -16.50 23.31 -4.88
N ASP A 48 -17.01 23.27 -6.11
CA ASP A 48 -18.30 22.66 -6.45
C ASP A 48 -19.49 23.15 -5.60
N GLY A 49 -19.48 24.45 -5.24
CA GLY A 49 -20.52 25.06 -4.39
C GLY A 49 -20.42 24.74 -2.90
N ARG A 50 -19.33 24.07 -2.47
CA ARG A 50 -19.11 23.66 -1.07
C ARG A 50 -18.04 24.52 -0.41
N ARG A 51 -18.29 24.88 0.83
CA ARG A 51 -17.26 25.46 1.70
C ARG A 51 -16.41 24.34 2.31
N PRO A 52 -15.11 24.57 2.50
CA PRO A 52 -14.28 23.57 3.14
C PRO A 52 -14.63 23.39 4.63
N ASN A 53 -14.40 22.20 5.15
CA ASN A 53 -14.39 21.91 6.58
C ASN A 53 -13.03 22.27 7.21
N ASP A 54 -12.83 21.97 8.50
CA ASP A 54 -11.64 22.37 9.25
C ASP A 54 -10.33 21.78 8.70
N LEU A 55 -10.39 20.68 7.94
CA LEU A 55 -9.22 20.01 7.36
C LEU A 55 -8.48 20.84 6.30
N ILE A 56 -9.07 21.92 5.81
CA ILE A 56 -8.42 22.81 4.82
C ILE A 56 -7.14 23.45 5.36
N ASN A 57 -7.01 23.55 6.69
CA ASN A 57 -5.86 24.13 7.35
C ASN A 57 -4.75 23.12 7.65
N GLU A 58 -4.97 21.85 7.33
CA GLU A 58 -4.04 20.78 7.61
C GLU A 58 -2.93 20.66 6.55
N SER A 59 -1.83 19.98 6.91
CA SER A 59 -0.70 19.79 6.00
C SER A 59 -0.72 18.43 5.28
N SER A 60 -1.48 17.48 5.78
CA SER A 60 -1.60 16.15 5.21
C SER A 60 -2.31 16.18 3.85
N PRO A 61 -1.73 15.58 2.79
CA PRO A 61 -2.45 15.38 1.53
C PRO A 61 -3.76 14.62 1.71
N TYR A 62 -3.78 13.61 2.56
CA TYR A 62 -4.97 12.81 2.87
C TYR A 62 -6.07 13.66 3.52
N LEU A 63 -5.74 14.47 4.52
CA LEU A 63 -6.73 15.33 5.16
C LEU A 63 -7.28 16.38 4.20
N LEU A 64 -6.42 16.95 3.35
CA LEU A 64 -6.81 17.91 2.32
C LEU A 64 -7.72 17.31 1.25
N GLN A 65 -7.57 16.03 0.88
CA GLN A 65 -8.50 15.32 -0.01
C GLN A 65 -9.93 15.32 0.53
N HIS A 66 -10.09 15.34 1.86
CA HIS A 66 -11.39 15.35 2.54
C HIS A 66 -11.89 16.72 2.96
N ALA A 67 -11.17 17.80 2.67
CA ALA A 67 -11.52 19.14 3.09
C ALA A 67 -12.86 19.64 2.51
N TYR A 68 -13.30 19.12 1.36
CA TYR A 68 -14.55 19.49 0.70
C TYR A 68 -15.63 18.41 0.76
N ASN A 69 -15.44 17.33 1.55
CA ASN A 69 -16.51 16.38 1.80
C ASN A 69 -17.74 17.06 2.45
N ARG A 70 -18.91 16.44 2.29
CA ARG A 70 -20.15 16.89 2.96
C ARG A 70 -20.13 16.68 4.46
N VAL A 71 -19.30 15.74 4.95
CA VAL A 71 -19.07 15.53 6.39
C VAL A 71 -18.21 16.66 6.93
N ASN A 72 -18.62 17.24 8.07
CA ASN A 72 -17.87 18.27 8.78
C ASN A 72 -16.73 17.62 9.57
N TRP A 73 -15.67 17.31 8.86
CA TRP A 73 -14.48 16.72 9.45
C TRP A 73 -13.69 17.72 10.30
N HIS A 74 -13.21 17.23 11.44
CA HIS A 74 -12.21 17.87 12.28
C HIS A 74 -10.90 17.08 12.23
N ALA A 75 -9.77 17.76 12.41
CA ALA A 75 -8.52 17.09 12.71
C ALA A 75 -8.51 16.52 14.14
N TRP A 76 -7.65 15.55 14.40
CA TRP A 76 -7.45 15.01 15.73
C TRP A 76 -6.84 16.06 16.65
N GLY A 77 -7.54 16.43 17.70
CA GLY A 77 -7.07 17.43 18.65
C GLY A 77 -8.13 17.86 19.64
N GLU A 78 -7.70 18.61 20.66
CA GLU A 78 -8.53 18.99 21.80
C GLU A 78 -9.80 19.76 21.39
N ALA A 79 -9.75 20.58 20.34
CA ALA A 79 -10.92 21.31 19.86
C ALA A 79 -12.08 20.37 19.46
N ALA A 80 -11.78 19.26 18.79
CA ALA A 80 -12.78 18.25 18.44
C ALA A 80 -13.26 17.47 19.67
N PHE A 81 -12.37 17.17 20.61
CA PHE A 81 -12.71 16.46 21.85
C PHE A 81 -13.58 17.29 22.77
N GLU A 82 -13.26 18.59 22.96
CA GLU A 82 -14.10 19.52 23.72
C GLU A 82 -15.47 19.67 23.08
N LYS A 83 -15.55 19.74 21.77
CA LYS A 83 -16.82 19.80 21.04
C LYS A 83 -17.65 18.55 21.32
N ALA A 84 -17.07 17.35 21.27
CA ALA A 84 -17.77 16.10 21.57
C ALA A 84 -18.30 16.08 23.02
N ARG A 85 -17.47 16.48 23.98
CA ARG A 85 -17.87 16.57 25.39
C ARG A 85 -18.99 17.61 25.60
N LYS A 86 -18.85 18.81 25.04
CA LYS A 86 -19.81 19.91 25.18
C LYS A 86 -21.17 19.60 24.56
N GLU A 87 -21.16 18.97 23.39
CA GLU A 87 -22.37 18.60 22.65
C GLU A 87 -22.95 17.25 23.09
N ASN A 88 -22.25 16.52 23.95
CA ASN A 88 -22.55 15.14 24.36
C ASN A 88 -22.83 14.23 23.16
N LYS A 89 -21.91 14.24 22.18
CA LYS A 89 -22.00 13.44 20.98
C LYS A 89 -20.89 12.36 20.97
N PRO A 90 -21.17 11.15 20.44
CA PRO A 90 -20.13 10.19 20.17
C PRO A 90 -19.19 10.72 19.07
N ILE A 91 -17.96 10.25 19.11
CA ILE A 91 -16.97 10.57 18.07
C ILE A 91 -17.00 9.48 16.99
N PHE A 92 -17.08 9.89 15.75
CA PHE A 92 -16.80 9.04 14.59
C PHE A 92 -15.38 9.35 14.11
N LEU A 93 -14.47 8.41 14.34
CA LEU A 93 -13.06 8.47 13.94
C LEU A 93 -12.84 7.66 12.68
N SER A 94 -12.39 8.29 11.61
CA SER A 94 -12.00 7.61 10.37
C SER A 94 -10.52 7.80 10.10
N ILE A 95 -9.77 6.69 10.03
CA ILE A 95 -8.32 6.66 9.81
C ILE A 95 -8.04 6.03 8.45
N GLY A 96 -7.11 6.62 7.71
CA GLY A 96 -6.67 6.14 6.41
C GLY A 96 -5.38 6.81 5.98
N TYR A 97 -5.12 6.84 4.69
CA TYR A 97 -3.95 7.47 4.08
C TYR A 97 -4.24 7.81 2.61
N SER A 98 -3.43 8.68 2.00
CA SER A 98 -3.76 9.34 0.74
C SER A 98 -3.88 8.42 -0.48
N THR A 99 -3.18 7.29 -0.52
CA THR A 99 -3.20 6.32 -1.63
C THR A 99 -4.11 5.12 -1.38
N CYS A 100 -4.97 5.19 -0.36
CA CYS A 100 -5.84 4.11 0.06
C CYS A 100 -7.10 4.02 -0.83
N HIS A 101 -7.13 3.10 -1.79
CA HIS A 101 -8.27 2.88 -2.69
C HIS A 101 -9.63 2.81 -1.96
N TRP A 102 -9.78 1.89 -1.00
CA TRP A 102 -11.05 1.74 -0.25
C TRP A 102 -11.42 2.95 0.60
N CYS A 103 -10.43 3.83 0.93
CA CYS A 103 -10.73 5.12 1.55
C CYS A 103 -11.36 6.08 0.52
N HIS A 104 -10.89 6.07 -0.74
CA HIS A 104 -11.47 6.84 -1.84
C HIS A 104 -12.88 6.37 -2.16
N VAL A 105 -13.09 5.07 -2.26
CA VAL A 105 -14.41 4.46 -2.47
C VAL A 105 -15.38 4.90 -1.37
N MET A 106 -15.00 4.77 -0.09
CA MET A 106 -15.87 5.17 1.03
C MET A 106 -16.11 6.69 1.07
N ALA A 107 -15.15 7.50 0.63
CA ALA A 107 -15.32 8.95 0.52
C ALA A 107 -16.39 9.30 -0.51
N ALA A 108 -16.32 8.72 -1.70
CA ALA A 108 -17.26 8.96 -2.78
C ALA A 108 -18.68 8.44 -2.45
N GLU A 109 -18.78 7.22 -1.95
CA GLU A 109 -20.07 6.56 -1.74
C GLU A 109 -20.77 7.01 -0.45
N SER A 110 -20.02 7.25 0.64
CA SER A 110 -20.56 7.51 1.97
C SER A 110 -20.36 8.94 2.44
N PHE A 111 -19.13 9.49 2.39
CA PHE A 111 -18.85 10.80 2.99
C PHE A 111 -19.35 11.97 2.12
N ASP A 112 -19.53 11.74 0.83
CA ASP A 112 -20.17 12.68 -0.10
C ASP A 112 -21.67 12.41 -0.30
N ASN A 113 -22.22 11.38 0.31
CA ASN A 113 -23.63 11.10 0.32
C ASN A 113 -24.36 12.07 1.28
N LYS A 114 -25.29 12.84 0.71
CA LYS A 114 -26.00 13.88 1.49
C LYS A 114 -26.71 13.33 2.73
N LYS A 115 -27.41 12.19 2.61
CA LYS A 115 -28.18 11.58 3.69
C LYS A 115 -27.28 11.14 4.86
N ILE A 116 -26.17 10.50 4.53
CA ILE A 116 -25.17 10.01 5.50
C ILE A 116 -24.48 11.20 6.16
N ALA A 117 -24.02 12.17 5.37
CA ALA A 117 -23.32 13.34 5.88
C ALA A 117 -24.20 14.21 6.79
N ASP A 118 -25.45 14.46 6.40
CA ASP A 118 -26.40 15.22 7.24
C ASP A 118 -26.64 14.53 8.60
N PHE A 119 -26.71 13.19 8.60
CA PHE A 119 -26.88 12.42 9.83
C PHE A 119 -25.62 12.48 10.71
N LEU A 120 -24.44 12.25 10.13
CA LEU A 120 -23.16 12.35 10.83
C LEU A 120 -22.96 13.74 11.45
N ASN A 121 -23.16 14.79 10.68
CA ASN A 121 -23.01 16.18 11.15
C ASN A 121 -23.97 16.53 12.30
N SER A 122 -25.16 15.91 12.30
CA SER A 122 -26.16 16.15 13.33
C SER A 122 -25.86 15.44 14.64
N TYR A 123 -25.35 14.21 14.59
CA TYR A 123 -25.31 13.33 15.75
C TYR A 123 -23.91 12.91 16.19
N PHE A 124 -22.88 13.22 15.43
CA PHE A 124 -21.49 12.83 15.72
C PHE A 124 -20.55 14.05 15.65
N VAL A 125 -19.43 13.96 16.33
CA VAL A 125 -18.25 14.74 16.01
C VAL A 125 -17.34 13.86 15.16
N CYS A 126 -17.11 14.24 13.89
CA CYS A 126 -16.38 13.45 12.94
C CYS A 126 -14.91 13.87 12.89
N ILE A 127 -14.00 12.95 13.17
CA ILE A 127 -12.56 13.18 13.19
C ILE A 127 -11.91 12.37 12.10
N LYS A 128 -11.00 13.00 11.34
CA LYS A 128 -10.19 12.35 10.31
C LYS A 128 -8.74 12.30 10.74
N VAL A 129 -8.07 11.15 10.54
CA VAL A 129 -6.66 10.96 10.88
C VAL A 129 -5.91 10.35 9.70
N ASP A 130 -4.78 10.96 9.39
CA ASP A 130 -3.79 10.39 8.48
C ASP A 130 -2.84 9.48 9.28
N ARG A 131 -2.87 8.18 8.99
CA ARG A 131 -2.01 7.21 9.65
C ARG A 131 -0.51 7.43 9.38
N GLU A 132 -0.17 8.04 8.26
CA GLU A 132 1.23 8.30 7.92
C GLU A 132 1.82 9.44 8.77
N GLN A 133 0.99 10.41 9.16
CA GLN A 133 1.39 11.47 10.10
C GLN A 133 1.20 11.09 11.57
N ARG A 134 0.20 10.24 11.87
CA ARG A 134 -0.15 9.84 13.25
C ARG A 134 -0.18 8.32 13.41
N PRO A 135 0.97 7.64 13.19
CA PRO A 135 1.05 6.18 13.38
C PRO A 135 0.82 5.74 14.83
N ASP A 136 1.02 6.63 15.79
CA ASP A 136 0.72 6.42 17.20
C ASP A 136 -0.79 6.20 17.43
N ILE A 137 -1.64 7.04 16.83
CA ILE A 137 -3.10 6.92 16.91
C ILE A 137 -3.55 5.69 16.12
N ASP A 138 -3.03 5.52 14.92
CA ASP A 138 -3.34 4.37 14.06
C ASP A 138 -3.10 3.05 14.78
N ALA A 139 -1.95 2.88 15.45
CA ALA A 139 -1.59 1.64 16.14
C ALA A 139 -2.59 1.28 17.26
N VAL A 140 -2.99 2.27 18.07
CA VAL A 140 -3.94 2.06 19.17
C VAL A 140 -5.32 1.63 18.64
N TYR A 141 -5.84 2.35 17.65
CA TYR A 141 -7.19 2.04 17.14
C TYR A 141 -7.21 0.85 16.17
N LEU A 142 -6.07 0.50 15.55
CA LEU A 142 -5.93 -0.75 14.82
C LEU A 142 -6.01 -1.96 15.77
N ALA A 143 -5.38 -1.87 16.95
CA ALA A 143 -5.54 -2.88 18.00
C ALA A 143 -7.00 -2.99 18.45
N ALA A 144 -7.66 -1.85 18.74
CA ALA A 144 -9.08 -1.81 19.06
C ALA A 144 -9.95 -2.44 17.97
N THR A 145 -9.70 -2.11 16.70
CA THR A 145 -10.46 -2.64 15.57
C THR A 145 -10.33 -4.15 15.47
N ARG A 146 -9.12 -4.69 15.65
CA ARG A 146 -8.89 -6.15 15.67
C ARG A 146 -9.60 -6.85 16.83
N ILE A 147 -9.63 -6.23 18.00
CA ILE A 147 -10.33 -6.78 19.19
C ILE A 147 -11.84 -6.80 18.95
N ILE A 148 -12.40 -5.74 18.34
CA ILE A 148 -13.84 -5.59 18.15
C ILE A 148 -14.35 -6.41 16.96
N SER A 149 -13.69 -6.35 15.81
CA SER A 149 -14.17 -6.94 14.55
C SER A 149 -13.47 -8.25 14.15
N GLY A 150 -12.36 -8.60 14.82
CA GLY A 150 -11.55 -9.80 14.51
C GLY A 150 -10.53 -9.56 13.38
N TYR A 151 -10.57 -8.45 12.69
CA TYR A 151 -9.67 -8.08 11.60
C TYR A 151 -9.34 -6.58 11.63
N GLY A 152 -8.34 -6.16 10.86
CA GLY A 152 -7.94 -4.75 10.78
C GLY A 152 -7.50 -4.38 9.37
N GLY A 153 -7.67 -3.10 9.00
CA GLY A 153 -7.32 -2.57 7.68
C GLY A 153 -7.82 -1.14 7.54
N TRP A 154 -7.61 -0.56 6.38
CA TRP A 154 -8.04 0.80 6.04
C TRP A 154 -9.00 0.79 4.85
N PRO A 155 -10.02 1.71 4.84
CA PRO A 155 -10.30 2.69 5.89
C PRO A 155 -10.59 2.02 7.21
N MET A 156 -10.17 2.61 8.32
CA MET A 156 -10.51 2.17 9.66
C MET A 156 -11.52 3.15 10.26
N ASN A 157 -12.68 2.65 10.62
CA ASN A 157 -13.81 3.43 11.13
C ASN A 157 -14.11 3.01 12.56
N VAL A 158 -13.88 3.90 13.51
CA VAL A 158 -13.98 3.63 14.94
C VAL A 158 -14.97 4.60 15.58
N PHE A 159 -15.80 4.12 16.46
CA PHE A 159 -16.71 4.93 17.24
C PHE A 159 -16.24 5.00 18.69
N LEU A 160 -16.06 6.23 19.17
CA LEU A 160 -15.50 6.51 20.47
C LEU A 160 -16.51 7.25 21.35
N ASP A 161 -16.36 7.04 22.65
CA ASP A 161 -17.02 7.87 23.62
C ASP A 161 -16.29 9.22 23.84
N ASN A 162 -16.82 10.05 24.73
CA ASN A 162 -16.27 11.38 25.04
C ASN A 162 -14.90 11.35 25.77
N GLN A 163 -14.45 10.15 26.16
CA GLN A 163 -13.15 9.90 26.77
C GLN A 163 -12.17 9.24 25.79
N LEU A 164 -12.51 9.20 24.51
CA LEU A 164 -11.74 8.59 23.42
C LEU A 164 -11.62 7.06 23.53
N ARG A 165 -12.50 6.40 24.29
CA ARG A 165 -12.51 4.94 24.43
C ARG A 165 -13.34 4.31 23.31
N PRO A 166 -12.78 3.32 22.56
CA PRO A 166 -13.49 2.69 21.45
C PRO A 166 -14.54 1.68 21.93
N PHE A 167 -15.74 1.74 21.37
CA PHE A 167 -16.82 0.78 21.66
C PHE A 167 -17.37 0.06 20.43
N HIS A 168 -17.11 0.55 19.22
CA HIS A 168 -17.42 -0.12 17.97
C HIS A 168 -16.38 0.23 16.90
N ALA A 169 -16.04 -0.73 16.05
CA ALA A 169 -15.07 -0.52 14.96
C ALA A 169 -15.28 -1.51 13.83
N ALA A 170 -14.97 -1.08 12.60
CA ALA A 170 -14.82 -1.91 11.44
C ALA A 170 -13.95 -1.21 10.39
N THR A 171 -13.74 -1.85 9.25
CA THR A 171 -13.06 -1.25 8.11
C THR A 171 -14.07 -0.59 7.16
N TYR A 172 -14.10 -0.97 5.90
CA TYR A 172 -15.05 -0.44 4.93
C TYR A 172 -16.49 -0.87 5.20
N TYR A 173 -17.42 0.06 4.99
CA TYR A 173 -18.86 -0.17 4.95
C TYR A 173 -19.43 0.31 3.62
N PRO A 174 -20.30 -0.46 2.94
CA PRO A 174 -21.10 0.10 1.86
C PRO A 174 -22.04 1.20 2.41
N PRO A 175 -22.49 2.16 1.59
CA PRO A 175 -23.31 3.28 2.08
C PRO A 175 -24.63 2.83 2.71
N PHE A 176 -25.29 1.83 2.13
CA PHE A 176 -26.55 1.26 2.60
C PHE A 176 -26.48 -0.27 2.66
N SER A 177 -27.31 -0.87 3.52
CA SER A 177 -27.35 -2.33 3.68
C SER A 177 -27.80 -3.04 2.41
N SER A 178 -27.16 -4.16 2.14
CA SER A 178 -27.58 -5.16 1.16
C SER A 178 -28.05 -6.44 1.85
N VAL A 179 -28.39 -7.47 1.07
CA VAL A 179 -28.77 -8.78 1.63
C VAL A 179 -27.63 -9.42 2.44
N THR A 180 -26.37 -9.12 2.09
CA THR A 180 -25.19 -9.78 2.66
C THR A 180 -24.30 -8.88 3.51
N LYS A 181 -24.48 -7.56 3.44
CA LYS A 181 -23.62 -6.60 4.14
C LYS A 181 -24.42 -5.51 4.83
N THR A 182 -24.10 -5.21 6.07
CA THR A 182 -24.66 -4.06 6.81
C THR A 182 -24.08 -2.75 6.26
N GLY A 183 -24.93 -1.77 5.99
CA GLY A 183 -24.54 -0.49 5.45
C GLY A 183 -24.11 0.51 6.52
N PHE A 184 -23.36 1.51 6.10
CA PHE A 184 -22.86 2.55 6.98
C PHE A 184 -23.99 3.39 7.61
N TYR A 185 -25.03 3.71 6.82
CA TYR A 185 -26.17 4.47 7.32
C TYR A 185 -26.89 3.76 8.47
N GLU A 186 -27.10 2.46 8.36
CA GLU A 186 -27.73 1.65 9.40
C GLU A 186 -26.86 1.56 10.65
N VAL A 187 -25.53 1.40 10.49
CA VAL A 187 -24.58 1.38 11.61
C VAL A 187 -24.62 2.69 12.40
N ILE A 188 -24.47 3.85 11.74
CA ILE A 188 -24.47 5.14 12.43
C ILE A 188 -25.83 5.43 13.08
N THR A 189 -26.93 4.97 12.48
CA THR A 189 -28.28 5.10 13.05
C THR A 189 -28.41 4.27 14.33
N GLN A 190 -27.95 3.01 14.32
CA GLN A 190 -27.98 2.14 15.50
C GLN A 190 -27.10 2.70 16.63
N ILE A 191 -25.91 3.18 16.32
CA ILE A 191 -25.00 3.79 17.31
C ILE A 191 -25.63 5.03 17.95
N GLN A 192 -26.29 5.87 17.15
CA GLN A 192 -27.00 7.05 17.68
C GLN A 192 -28.13 6.66 18.64
N LEU A 193 -28.90 5.61 18.31
CA LEU A 193 -29.94 5.08 19.20
C LEU A 193 -29.34 4.53 20.49
N LEU A 194 -28.29 3.72 20.40
CA LEU A 194 -27.59 3.19 21.57
C LEU A 194 -27.02 4.31 22.46
N TRP A 195 -26.41 5.34 21.86
CA TRP A 195 -25.88 6.48 22.58
C TRP A 195 -26.95 7.19 23.40
N LYS A 196 -28.15 7.33 22.83
CA LYS A 196 -29.27 7.99 23.46
C LYS A 196 -29.98 7.14 24.51
N GLU A 197 -30.19 5.85 24.21
CA GLU A 197 -31.10 4.99 25.00
C GLU A 197 -30.38 4.08 25.97
N GLN A 198 -29.12 3.75 25.69
CA GLN A 198 -28.32 2.77 26.46
C GLN A 198 -26.87 3.26 26.71
N PRO A 199 -26.66 4.43 27.30
CA PRO A 199 -25.32 4.99 27.53
C PRO A 199 -24.47 4.09 28.44
N GLU A 200 -25.08 3.35 29.37
CA GLU A 200 -24.41 2.41 30.25
C GLU A 200 -23.81 1.22 29.50
N LEU A 201 -24.51 0.74 28.47
CA LEU A 201 -23.98 -0.31 27.61
C LEU A 201 -22.74 0.15 26.83
N ILE A 202 -22.78 1.39 26.32
CA ILE A 202 -21.64 1.99 25.64
C ILE A 202 -20.43 2.11 26.58
N ASP A 203 -20.66 2.58 27.82
CA ASP A 203 -19.59 2.69 28.83
C ASP A 203 -18.98 1.30 29.16
N GLN A 204 -19.81 0.26 29.29
CA GLN A 204 -19.34 -1.10 29.52
C GLN A 204 -18.51 -1.65 28.36
N LEU A 205 -18.97 -1.45 27.11
CA LEU A 205 -18.25 -1.87 25.92
C LEU A 205 -16.91 -1.13 25.78
N ALA A 206 -16.92 0.19 25.92
CA ALA A 206 -15.74 1.04 25.84
C ALA A 206 -14.70 0.68 26.92
N SER A 207 -15.16 0.46 28.16
CA SER A 207 -14.29 0.04 29.26
C SER A 207 -13.65 -1.32 29.01
N LYS A 208 -14.43 -2.29 28.55
CA LYS A 208 -13.93 -3.64 28.25
C LYS A 208 -12.88 -3.65 27.15
N VAL A 209 -13.12 -2.94 26.04
CA VAL A 209 -12.15 -2.83 24.93
C VAL A 209 -10.89 -2.14 25.42
N THR A 210 -11.01 -1.05 26.17
CA THR A 210 -9.87 -0.31 26.70
C THR A 210 -9.03 -1.17 27.65
N GLU A 211 -9.66 -1.98 28.50
CA GLU A 211 -8.97 -2.91 29.38
C GLU A 211 -8.17 -3.98 28.61
N ILE A 212 -8.77 -4.55 27.55
CA ILE A 212 -8.08 -5.54 26.70
C ILE A 212 -6.90 -4.88 25.99
N ILE A 213 -7.04 -3.64 25.47
CA ILE A 213 -5.93 -2.90 24.86
C ILE A 213 -4.82 -2.66 25.87
N ALA A 214 -5.14 -2.20 27.08
CA ALA A 214 -4.16 -1.96 28.13
C ALA A 214 -3.41 -3.25 28.49
N GLN A 215 -4.10 -4.37 28.64
CA GLN A 215 -3.47 -5.68 28.89
C GLN A 215 -2.53 -6.09 27.75
N HIS A 216 -2.88 -5.81 26.49
CA HIS A 216 -2.03 -6.11 25.34
C HIS A 216 -0.77 -5.22 25.27
N ILE A 217 -0.89 -3.96 25.71
CA ILE A 217 0.23 -3.00 25.72
C ILE A 217 1.11 -3.24 26.96
N ASP A 218 0.48 -3.51 28.10
CA ASP A 218 1.14 -3.75 29.40
C ASP A 218 1.56 -5.22 29.61
N ASP A 219 1.48 -6.05 28.55
CA ASP A 219 1.98 -7.42 28.63
C ASP A 219 3.50 -7.42 28.88
N THR A 220 3.82 -7.08 30.12
CA THR A 220 5.13 -7.31 30.73
C THR A 220 5.28 -8.80 30.90
N SER A 221 5.42 -9.50 29.78
CA SER A 221 5.82 -10.90 29.78
C SER A 221 7.04 -11.03 30.69
N GLN A 222 6.96 -11.92 31.67
CA GLN A 222 8.08 -12.18 32.57
C GLN A 222 9.30 -12.46 31.71
N ALA A 223 10.44 -11.82 32.04
CA ALA A 223 11.69 -12.02 31.33
C ALA A 223 11.99 -13.54 31.27
N VAL A 224 11.79 -14.12 30.11
CA VAL A 224 12.09 -15.53 29.87
C VAL A 224 13.51 -15.62 29.33
N LYS A 225 14.28 -16.55 29.86
CA LYS A 225 15.61 -16.84 29.30
C LYS A 225 15.43 -17.31 27.86
N LEU A 226 15.99 -16.56 26.92
CA LEU A 226 15.99 -16.95 25.51
C LEU A 226 16.76 -18.29 25.37
N SER A 227 16.14 -19.24 24.73
CA SER A 227 16.71 -20.54 24.37
C SER A 227 16.65 -20.74 22.85
N GLU A 228 17.45 -21.63 22.32
CA GLU A 228 17.42 -21.97 20.88
C GLU A 228 16.06 -22.54 20.43
N ASP A 229 15.24 -23.01 21.35
CA ASP A 229 13.87 -23.45 21.13
C ASP A 229 12.96 -22.37 20.52
N VAL A 230 13.25 -21.07 20.75
CA VAL A 230 12.51 -19.95 20.14
C VAL A 230 12.57 -20.02 18.62
N TYR A 231 13.73 -20.34 18.04
CA TYR A 231 13.88 -20.46 16.58
C TYR A 231 13.11 -21.64 16.02
N THR A 232 13.14 -22.78 16.71
CA THR A 232 12.40 -23.98 16.30
C THR A 232 10.90 -23.74 16.32
N ARG A 233 10.38 -23.10 17.37
CA ARG A 233 8.95 -22.74 17.48
C ARG A 233 8.54 -21.72 16.44
N ALA A 234 9.35 -20.69 16.20
CA ALA A 234 9.07 -19.70 15.17
C ALA A 234 9.01 -20.35 13.77
N LEU A 235 9.95 -21.25 13.45
CA LEU A 235 9.92 -21.97 12.20
C LEU A 235 8.67 -22.85 12.04
N ALA A 236 8.29 -23.58 13.10
CA ALA A 236 7.06 -24.40 13.07
C ALA A 236 5.80 -23.55 12.82
N GLN A 237 5.70 -22.37 13.42
CA GLN A 237 4.61 -21.43 13.16
C GLN A 237 4.62 -20.89 11.72
N ILE A 238 5.80 -20.67 11.15
CA ILE A 238 5.93 -20.25 9.75
C ILE A 238 5.53 -21.40 8.80
N GLU A 239 5.92 -22.63 9.10
CA GLU A 239 5.54 -23.82 8.32
C GLU A 239 4.01 -24.06 8.34
N GLU A 240 3.34 -23.79 9.46
CA GLU A 240 1.89 -23.93 9.60
C GLU A 240 1.10 -22.98 8.69
N ILE A 241 1.63 -21.77 8.44
CA ILE A 241 0.97 -20.76 7.62
C ILE A 241 1.51 -20.71 6.18
N TYR A 242 2.48 -21.55 5.84
CA TYR A 242 3.09 -21.59 4.52
C TYR A 242 2.17 -22.26 3.49
N ASP A 243 2.01 -21.59 2.35
CA ASP A 243 1.32 -22.12 1.19
C ASP A 243 2.33 -22.84 0.28
N ASP A 244 2.27 -24.16 0.22
CA ASP A 244 3.19 -24.96 -0.57
C ASP A 244 2.78 -25.13 -2.05
N GLU A 245 1.58 -24.68 -2.44
CA GLU A 245 1.12 -24.70 -3.82
C GLU A 245 1.54 -23.44 -4.59
N THR A 246 1.34 -22.26 -3.99
CA THR A 246 1.56 -20.97 -4.66
C THR A 246 2.67 -20.12 -4.03
N GLY A 247 3.26 -20.59 -2.94
CA GLY A 247 4.22 -19.82 -2.14
C GLY A 247 3.54 -18.73 -1.32
N GLY A 248 4.28 -18.20 -0.35
CA GLY A 248 3.76 -17.18 0.56
C GLY A 248 3.30 -17.73 1.91
N PHE A 249 2.82 -16.83 2.75
CA PHE A 249 2.50 -17.12 4.15
C PHE A 249 1.13 -16.53 4.48
N SER A 250 0.13 -17.35 4.61
CA SER A 250 -1.31 -17.10 4.76
C SER A 250 -2.12 -17.15 3.45
N ALA A 251 -3.45 -17.20 3.60
CA ALA A 251 -4.40 -17.10 2.49
C ALA A 251 -4.44 -15.68 1.89
N ALA A 252 -5.14 -15.54 0.77
CA ALA A 252 -5.40 -14.24 0.15
C ALA A 252 -6.24 -13.32 1.08
N PRO A 253 -6.00 -11.99 1.04
CA PRO A 253 -4.98 -11.30 0.26
C PRO A 253 -3.56 -11.59 0.76
N LYS A 254 -2.64 -11.86 -0.18
CA LYS A 254 -1.25 -12.23 0.13
C LYS A 254 -0.33 -11.02 0.19
N PHE A 255 0.26 -10.82 1.35
CA PHE A 255 1.27 -9.78 1.55
C PHE A 255 2.69 -10.37 1.45
N PRO A 256 3.64 -9.66 0.83
CA PRO A 256 5.04 -9.91 1.06
C PRO A 256 5.35 -9.84 2.56
N ARG A 257 6.04 -10.84 3.08
CA ARG A 257 6.36 -10.95 4.51
C ARG A 257 7.88 -10.86 4.72
N PRO A 258 8.51 -9.68 4.48
CA PRO A 258 9.97 -9.55 4.48
C PRO A 258 10.62 -9.94 5.81
N GLY A 259 9.93 -9.78 6.94
CA GLY A 259 10.40 -10.29 8.23
C GLY A 259 10.54 -11.81 8.27
N ILE A 260 9.61 -12.55 7.65
CA ILE A 260 9.71 -14.00 7.49
C ILE A 260 10.87 -14.34 6.54
N PHE A 261 11.03 -13.61 5.42
CA PHE A 261 12.13 -13.84 4.48
C PHE A 261 13.49 -13.68 5.15
N ALA A 262 13.68 -12.59 5.93
CA ALA A 262 14.90 -12.36 6.69
C ALA A 262 15.17 -13.49 7.72
N PHE A 263 14.14 -13.95 8.42
CA PHE A 263 14.26 -15.06 9.36
C PHE A 263 14.68 -16.36 8.66
N LEU A 264 14.01 -16.73 7.56
CA LEU A 264 14.33 -17.94 6.79
C LEU A 264 15.73 -17.85 6.20
N ASN A 265 16.12 -16.69 5.67
CA ASN A 265 17.47 -16.44 5.16
C ASN A 265 18.52 -16.68 6.25
N GLN A 266 18.28 -16.18 7.46
CA GLN A 266 19.17 -16.39 8.60
C GLN A 266 19.27 -17.86 9.02
N GLN A 267 18.18 -18.64 8.93
CA GLN A 267 18.21 -20.09 9.17
C GLN A 267 19.12 -20.82 8.16
N ILE A 268 19.12 -20.37 6.91
CA ILE A 268 19.99 -20.94 5.85
C ILE A 268 21.44 -20.58 6.13
N ILE A 269 21.75 -19.32 6.46
CA ILE A 269 23.11 -18.83 6.75
C ILE A 269 23.69 -19.57 7.96
N ASN A 270 22.93 -19.71 9.02
CA ASN A 270 23.36 -20.38 10.25
C ASN A 270 23.47 -21.90 10.13
N GLN A 271 23.22 -22.45 8.94
CA GLN A 271 23.25 -23.89 8.70
C GLN A 271 22.36 -24.68 9.65
N SER A 272 21.19 -24.12 10.01
CA SER A 272 20.23 -24.79 10.91
C SER A 272 19.81 -26.16 10.37
N ILE A 273 19.32 -27.03 11.26
CA ILE A 273 18.86 -28.38 10.88
C ILE A 273 17.73 -28.31 9.81
N ASN A 274 16.96 -27.23 9.82
CA ASN A 274 15.81 -27.00 8.93
C ASN A 274 16.13 -26.12 7.71
N LYS A 275 17.42 -25.87 7.41
CA LYS A 275 17.84 -25.00 6.30
C LYS A 275 17.23 -25.36 4.94
N GLN A 276 16.97 -26.64 4.69
CA GLN A 276 16.37 -27.10 3.42
C GLN A 276 14.90 -26.71 3.31
N ALA A 277 14.13 -26.85 4.39
CA ALA A 277 12.74 -26.40 4.45
C ALA A 277 12.68 -24.86 4.29
N ALA A 278 13.51 -24.11 5.03
CA ALA A 278 13.63 -22.68 4.91
C ALA A 278 13.97 -22.23 3.47
N ARG A 279 14.92 -22.90 2.82
CA ARG A 279 15.28 -22.63 1.42
C ARG A 279 14.14 -22.92 0.45
N LYS A 280 13.42 -24.04 0.63
CA LYS A 280 12.26 -24.38 -0.20
C LYS A 280 11.17 -23.31 -0.11
N MET A 281 10.78 -22.93 1.11
CA MET A 281 9.75 -21.90 1.34
C MET A 281 10.15 -20.56 0.74
N LEU A 282 11.39 -20.13 0.98
CA LEU A 282 11.88 -18.84 0.52
C LEU A 282 11.98 -18.78 -1.00
N ASN A 283 12.59 -19.79 -1.63
CA ASN A 283 12.71 -19.88 -3.09
C ASN A 283 11.37 -19.80 -3.79
N LYS A 284 10.44 -20.68 -3.38
CA LYS A 284 9.13 -20.74 -4.02
C LYS A 284 8.39 -19.42 -3.91
N THR A 285 8.44 -18.79 -2.72
CA THR A 285 7.77 -17.52 -2.50
C THR A 285 8.39 -16.38 -3.33
N LEU A 286 9.71 -16.25 -3.33
CA LEU A 286 10.41 -15.21 -4.10
C LEU A 286 10.22 -15.41 -5.61
N ASP A 287 10.27 -16.67 -6.11
CA ASP A 287 10.02 -16.98 -7.51
C ASP A 287 8.59 -16.64 -7.92
N ALA A 288 7.60 -17.04 -7.13
CA ALA A 288 6.19 -16.74 -7.40
C ALA A 288 5.91 -15.24 -7.45
N MET A 289 6.46 -14.48 -6.50
CA MET A 289 6.30 -13.01 -6.49
C MET A 289 7.00 -12.34 -7.67
N ALA A 290 8.18 -12.80 -8.07
CA ALA A 290 8.92 -12.24 -9.20
C ALA A 290 8.24 -12.53 -10.55
N ALA A 291 7.55 -13.66 -10.67
CA ALA A 291 6.79 -14.05 -11.86
C ALA A 291 5.39 -13.42 -11.90
N GLY A 292 4.77 -13.22 -10.74
CA GLY A 292 3.41 -12.71 -10.60
C GLY A 292 3.23 -11.25 -11.01
N GLY A 293 1.96 -10.82 -11.09
CA GLY A 293 1.61 -9.42 -11.33
C GLY A 293 1.87 -8.50 -10.15
N ILE A 294 2.16 -9.05 -8.96
CA ILE A 294 2.62 -8.25 -7.81
C ILE A 294 3.93 -7.53 -8.09
N TYR A 295 4.76 -8.05 -8.98
CA TYR A 295 5.91 -7.37 -9.54
C TYR A 295 5.52 -6.74 -10.88
N ASP A 296 5.77 -5.44 -11.05
CA ASP A 296 5.53 -4.76 -12.32
C ASP A 296 6.51 -5.27 -13.39
N GLN A 297 6.02 -6.14 -14.25
CA GLN A 297 6.80 -6.84 -15.27
C GLN A 297 7.41 -5.91 -16.33
N LEU A 298 6.95 -4.65 -16.42
CA LEU A 298 7.48 -3.68 -17.38
C LEU A 298 8.54 -2.76 -16.76
N ALA A 299 8.19 -2.02 -15.71
CA ALA A 299 9.05 -0.97 -15.17
C ALA A 299 9.69 -1.32 -13.83
N GLY A 300 9.43 -2.51 -13.29
CA GLY A 300 9.94 -2.91 -11.99
C GLY A 300 9.15 -2.34 -10.81
N GLY A 301 9.62 -2.70 -9.62
CA GLY A 301 8.93 -2.38 -8.38
C GLY A 301 7.77 -3.30 -8.06
N PHE A 302 7.45 -3.41 -6.77
CA PHE A 302 6.42 -4.29 -6.24
C PHE A 302 5.17 -3.52 -5.83
N HIS A 303 4.01 -4.06 -6.15
CA HIS A 303 2.75 -3.64 -5.56
C HIS A 303 2.67 -4.09 -4.10
N ARG A 304 1.72 -3.53 -3.35
CA ARG A 304 1.66 -3.72 -1.90
C ARG A 304 1.31 -5.14 -1.48
N TYR A 305 0.32 -5.75 -2.11
CA TYR A 305 -0.11 -7.12 -1.87
C TYR A 305 -0.82 -7.69 -3.08
N SER A 306 -1.00 -9.02 -3.12
CA SER A 306 -1.85 -9.69 -4.11
C SER A 306 -3.26 -9.89 -3.54
N VAL A 307 -4.26 -9.58 -4.33
CA VAL A 307 -5.68 -9.81 -4.00
C VAL A 307 -6.01 -11.29 -4.03
N ASP A 308 -5.39 -12.02 -4.98
CA ASP A 308 -5.53 -13.46 -5.15
C ASP A 308 -4.42 -14.26 -4.44
N GLU A 309 -4.57 -15.58 -4.42
CA GLU A 309 -3.60 -16.50 -3.83
C GLU A 309 -2.41 -16.83 -4.74
N TYR A 310 -2.47 -16.46 -6.04
CA TYR A 310 -1.50 -16.81 -7.09
C TYR A 310 -0.46 -15.74 -7.35
N TRP A 311 -0.48 -14.61 -6.65
CA TRP A 311 0.37 -13.45 -6.86
C TRP A 311 0.13 -12.72 -8.19
N GLN A 312 -1.01 -12.98 -8.86
CA GLN A 312 -1.31 -12.49 -10.21
C GLN A 312 -1.98 -11.12 -10.19
N LEU A 313 -3.11 -10.97 -9.48
CA LEU A 313 -3.81 -9.70 -9.38
C LEU A 313 -3.31 -8.90 -8.17
N PRO A 314 -2.52 -7.83 -8.35
CA PRO A 314 -2.13 -7.00 -7.23
C PRO A 314 -3.22 -5.99 -6.86
N HIS A 315 -3.20 -5.52 -5.62
CA HIS A 315 -3.67 -4.19 -5.29
C HIS A 315 -2.61 -3.20 -5.76
N PHE A 316 -2.97 -2.30 -6.70
CA PHE A 316 -2.01 -1.58 -7.54
C PHE A 316 -1.22 -0.47 -6.84
N GLU A 317 -1.44 -0.25 -5.56
CA GLU A 317 -0.63 0.65 -4.73
C GLU A 317 0.84 0.20 -4.67
N LYS A 318 1.79 1.15 -4.80
CA LYS A 318 3.22 0.86 -4.62
C LYS A 318 3.78 1.71 -3.47
N MET A 319 4.13 1.05 -2.36
CA MET A 319 4.67 1.71 -1.16
C MET A 319 6.20 1.73 -1.21
N LEU A 320 6.82 2.83 -0.82
CA LEU A 320 8.28 2.95 -0.73
C LEU A 320 8.88 1.89 0.21
N TYR A 321 8.23 1.64 1.36
CA TYR A 321 8.72 0.63 2.29
C TYR A 321 8.67 -0.79 1.70
N THR A 322 7.69 -1.09 0.84
CA THR A 322 7.62 -2.38 0.14
C THR A 322 8.82 -2.53 -0.79
N GLN A 323 9.15 -1.50 -1.58
CA GLN A 323 10.32 -1.53 -2.46
C GLN A 323 11.61 -1.77 -1.66
N ALA A 324 11.83 -1.00 -0.59
CA ALA A 324 13.02 -1.13 0.24
C ALA A 324 13.18 -2.53 0.84
N LEU A 325 12.10 -3.08 1.39
CA LEU A 325 12.12 -4.40 2.02
C LEU A 325 12.25 -5.53 1.02
N MET A 326 11.68 -5.39 -0.19
CA MET A 326 11.85 -6.39 -1.25
C MET A 326 13.26 -6.36 -1.84
N VAL A 327 13.84 -5.17 -2.04
CA VAL A 327 15.26 -5.04 -2.43
C VAL A 327 16.16 -5.75 -1.42
N LEU A 328 15.94 -5.57 -0.13
CA LEU A 328 16.69 -6.28 0.91
C LEU A 328 16.49 -7.80 0.81
N ALA A 329 15.25 -8.28 0.71
CA ALA A 329 14.94 -9.70 0.67
C ALA A 329 15.62 -10.42 -0.51
N TYR A 330 15.53 -9.86 -1.73
CA TYR A 330 16.18 -10.44 -2.92
C TYR A 330 17.69 -10.28 -2.89
N SER A 331 18.23 -9.19 -2.34
CA SER A 331 19.68 -8.99 -2.19
C SER A 331 20.29 -9.95 -1.18
N ASP A 332 19.63 -10.17 -0.06
CA ASP A 332 20.08 -11.12 0.96
C ASP A 332 20.06 -12.55 0.42
N TYR A 333 19.01 -12.89 -0.34
CA TYR A 333 18.95 -14.21 -0.95
C TYR A 333 19.99 -14.39 -2.08
N TYR A 334 20.28 -13.34 -2.86
CA TYR A 334 21.34 -13.36 -3.89
C TYR A 334 22.72 -13.70 -3.30
N GLN A 335 23.00 -13.33 -2.05
CA GLN A 335 24.24 -13.72 -1.38
C GLN A 335 24.35 -15.23 -1.10
N LEU A 336 23.20 -15.93 -1.03
CA LEU A 336 23.15 -17.39 -0.82
C LEU A 336 23.15 -18.19 -2.12
N ASP A 337 22.57 -17.60 -3.15
CA ASP A 337 22.37 -18.20 -4.46
C ASP A 337 22.44 -17.10 -5.50
N ALA A 338 23.60 -16.92 -6.13
CA ALA A 338 23.94 -15.81 -7.03
C ALA A 338 23.14 -15.88 -8.35
N ARG A 339 21.85 -15.73 -8.28
CA ARG A 339 20.91 -15.76 -9.41
C ARG A 339 20.87 -14.40 -10.10
N ASP A 340 21.28 -14.36 -11.36
CA ASP A 340 21.32 -13.14 -12.17
C ASP A 340 19.94 -12.49 -12.36
N ASP A 341 18.87 -13.27 -12.39
CA ASP A 341 17.50 -12.77 -12.48
C ASP A 341 17.06 -12.00 -11.21
N TYR A 342 17.44 -12.46 -10.01
CA TYR A 342 17.21 -11.73 -8.78
C TYR A 342 18.02 -10.44 -8.72
N ARG A 343 19.27 -10.50 -9.18
CA ARG A 343 20.08 -9.31 -9.33
C ARG A 343 19.42 -8.29 -10.26
N ALA A 344 18.96 -8.71 -11.44
CA ALA A 344 18.27 -7.85 -12.39
C ALA A 344 16.99 -7.22 -11.79
N LEU A 345 16.20 -8.02 -11.06
CA LEU A 345 15.00 -7.57 -10.37
C LEU A 345 15.31 -6.49 -9.31
N VAL A 346 16.36 -6.67 -8.52
CA VAL A 346 16.82 -5.68 -7.53
C VAL A 346 17.16 -4.37 -8.21
N PHE A 347 17.97 -4.40 -9.28
CA PHE A 347 18.33 -3.19 -10.01
C PHE A 347 17.12 -2.51 -10.65
N ALA A 348 16.21 -3.27 -11.28
CA ALA A 348 14.99 -2.71 -11.85
C ALA A 348 14.07 -2.08 -10.78
N THR A 349 13.99 -2.67 -9.59
CA THR A 349 13.23 -2.09 -8.47
C THR A 349 13.87 -0.79 -7.96
N LEU A 350 15.20 -0.75 -7.83
CA LEU A 350 15.92 0.47 -7.46
C LEU A 350 15.77 1.56 -8.52
N GLU A 351 15.85 1.20 -9.80
CA GLU A 351 15.64 2.13 -10.90
C GLU A 351 14.22 2.70 -10.89
N PHE A 352 13.21 1.87 -10.67
CA PHE A 352 11.83 2.31 -10.48
C PHE A 352 11.73 3.34 -9.34
N VAL A 353 12.31 3.07 -8.17
CA VAL A 353 12.28 4.01 -7.03
C VAL A 353 12.93 5.34 -7.39
N MET A 354 14.06 5.31 -8.10
CA MET A 354 14.79 6.51 -8.50
C MET A 354 14.08 7.32 -9.58
N GLN A 355 13.32 6.67 -10.47
CA GLN A 355 12.63 7.36 -11.59
C GLN A 355 11.22 7.81 -11.20
N GLU A 356 10.47 7.00 -10.45
CA GLU A 356 9.03 7.23 -10.25
C GLU A 356 8.69 7.70 -8.82
N MET A 357 9.51 7.35 -7.80
CA MET A 357 9.23 7.72 -6.41
C MET A 357 10.11 8.85 -5.88
N ARG A 358 11.15 9.24 -6.60
CA ARG A 358 12.01 10.34 -6.17
C ARG A 358 11.37 11.68 -6.48
N SER A 359 11.25 12.53 -5.45
CA SER A 359 10.84 13.93 -5.61
C SER A 359 11.93 14.75 -6.31
N PRO A 360 11.56 15.75 -7.14
CA PRO A 360 12.51 16.72 -7.67
C PRO A 360 13.36 17.42 -6.60
N ASP A 361 12.83 17.55 -5.39
CA ASP A 361 13.50 18.17 -4.24
C ASP A 361 14.48 17.22 -3.51
N GLY A 362 14.66 15.98 -4.00
CA GLY A 362 15.63 15.02 -3.50
C GLY A 362 15.11 14.05 -2.43
N GLY A 363 13.88 14.23 -1.94
CA GLY A 363 13.19 13.26 -1.10
C GLY A 363 12.56 12.13 -1.92
N PHE A 364 11.82 11.24 -1.24
CA PHE A 364 11.04 10.18 -1.89
C PHE A 364 9.58 10.28 -1.45
N TYR A 365 8.67 10.05 -2.39
CA TYR A 365 7.26 9.87 -2.08
C TYR A 365 7.07 8.58 -1.30
N SER A 366 6.15 8.58 -0.32
CA SER A 366 5.87 7.42 0.53
C SER A 366 5.15 6.30 -0.23
N ALA A 367 4.33 6.67 -1.21
CA ALA A 367 3.55 5.74 -2.01
C ALA A 367 3.14 6.34 -3.37
N LEU A 368 2.80 5.44 -4.30
CA LEU A 368 2.02 5.75 -5.50
C LEU A 368 0.62 5.17 -5.32
N ASP A 369 -0.39 5.93 -5.75
CA ASP A 369 -1.80 5.57 -5.61
C ASP A 369 -2.14 4.32 -6.43
N ALA A 370 -3.07 3.50 -5.92
CA ALA A 370 -3.63 2.38 -6.67
C ALA A 370 -4.53 2.88 -7.81
N ASP A 371 -5.20 4.02 -7.60
CA ASP A 371 -6.11 4.62 -8.55
C ASP A 371 -5.36 5.57 -9.48
N SER A 372 -5.68 5.51 -10.76
CA SER A 372 -5.18 6.44 -11.77
C SER A 372 -6.30 6.86 -12.72
N GLU A 373 -6.14 8.00 -13.37
CA GLU A 373 -7.13 8.50 -14.31
C GLU A 373 -7.26 7.55 -15.51
N ILE A 374 -8.50 7.28 -15.92
CA ILE A 374 -8.78 6.40 -17.05
C ILE A 374 -8.44 7.13 -18.35
N SER A 375 -7.57 6.55 -19.18
CA SER A 375 -7.20 7.12 -20.47
C SER A 375 -8.43 7.44 -21.33
N GLY A 376 -8.55 8.70 -21.76
CA GLY A 376 -9.66 9.19 -22.57
C GLY A 376 -10.94 9.53 -21.78
N LYS A 377 -10.91 9.48 -20.45
CA LYS A 377 -12.02 9.85 -19.57
C LYS A 377 -11.58 10.81 -18.46
N PRO A 378 -11.32 12.09 -18.78
CA PRO A 378 -10.81 13.06 -17.82
C PRO A 378 -11.65 13.15 -16.54
N GLY A 379 -11.01 13.01 -15.37
CA GLY A 379 -11.64 13.07 -14.07
C GLY A 379 -12.27 11.75 -13.59
N GLU A 380 -12.30 10.70 -14.42
CA GLU A 380 -12.68 9.35 -13.98
C GLU A 380 -11.43 8.57 -13.59
N HIS A 381 -11.42 7.99 -12.40
CA HIS A 381 -10.31 7.19 -11.86
C HIS A 381 -10.76 5.75 -11.64
N ALA A 382 -9.83 4.82 -11.80
CA ALA A 382 -10.04 3.42 -11.47
C ALA A 382 -8.75 2.77 -10.96
N GLU A 383 -8.89 1.77 -10.11
CA GLU A 383 -7.77 0.97 -9.64
C GLU A 383 -7.06 0.29 -10.81
N GLY A 384 -5.75 0.40 -10.85
CA GLY A 384 -4.91 -0.25 -11.85
C GLY A 384 -5.02 0.31 -13.28
N ALA A 385 -5.75 1.40 -13.54
CA ALA A 385 -5.93 1.94 -14.90
C ALA A 385 -4.60 2.26 -15.60
N TYR A 386 -3.56 2.64 -14.85
CA TYR A 386 -2.21 2.84 -15.38
C TYR A 386 -1.53 1.52 -15.79
N TYR A 387 -1.79 0.40 -15.09
CA TYR A 387 -1.04 -0.85 -15.20
C TYR A 387 -1.69 -1.91 -16.08
N LEU A 388 -3.01 -1.88 -16.21
CA LEU A 388 -3.78 -2.91 -16.88
C LEU A 388 -3.85 -2.71 -18.40
N TRP A 389 -4.06 -3.81 -19.12
CA TRP A 389 -3.99 -3.83 -20.57
C TRP A 389 -5.16 -4.57 -21.19
N GLN A 390 -5.72 -4.01 -22.26
CA GLN A 390 -6.58 -4.77 -23.18
C GLN A 390 -5.73 -5.47 -24.25
N SER A 391 -6.06 -6.71 -24.59
CA SER A 391 -5.36 -7.45 -25.66
C SER A 391 -5.36 -6.68 -26.99
N ALA A 392 -6.47 -6.03 -27.33
CA ALA A 392 -6.60 -5.22 -28.53
C ALA A 392 -5.71 -3.96 -28.52
N GLU A 393 -5.41 -3.40 -27.38
CA GLU A 393 -4.48 -2.27 -27.18
C GLU A 393 -3.03 -2.73 -27.45
N LEU A 394 -2.61 -3.83 -26.84
CA LEU A 394 -1.29 -4.44 -27.05
C LEU A 394 -1.02 -4.74 -28.53
N LYS A 395 -2.05 -5.27 -29.23
CA LYS A 395 -1.95 -5.56 -30.65
C LYS A 395 -1.75 -4.31 -31.54
N LYS A 396 -2.15 -3.14 -31.09
CA LYS A 396 -1.94 -1.88 -31.82
C LYS A 396 -0.53 -1.31 -31.62
N ILE A 397 0.10 -1.62 -30.49
CA ILE A 397 1.38 -1.07 -30.09
C ILE A 397 2.54 -1.94 -30.61
N LEU A 398 2.35 -3.25 -30.62
CA LEU A 398 3.37 -4.24 -30.93
C LEU A 398 3.26 -4.71 -32.39
N THR A 399 4.36 -5.15 -32.97
CA THR A 399 4.34 -5.91 -34.24
C THR A 399 3.66 -7.27 -34.02
N ASP A 400 3.29 -7.96 -35.08
CA ASP A 400 2.64 -9.28 -34.98
C ASP A 400 3.51 -10.29 -34.23
N ASP A 401 4.84 -10.32 -34.49
CA ASP A 401 5.79 -11.21 -33.81
C ASP A 401 5.94 -10.85 -32.34
N GLU A 402 6.07 -9.56 -32.02
CA GLU A 402 6.16 -9.08 -30.65
C GLU A 402 4.85 -9.36 -29.88
N PHE A 403 3.70 -9.14 -30.51
CA PHE A 403 2.41 -9.42 -29.88
C PHE A 403 2.22 -10.91 -29.61
N ALA A 404 2.54 -11.77 -30.57
CA ALA A 404 2.45 -13.22 -30.41
C ALA A 404 3.35 -13.71 -29.27
N PHE A 405 4.60 -13.19 -29.21
CA PHE A 405 5.53 -13.50 -28.14
C PHE A 405 5.03 -12.98 -26.78
N THR A 406 4.66 -11.70 -26.71
CA THR A 406 4.20 -11.02 -25.47
C THR A 406 2.94 -11.68 -24.92
N LYS A 407 2.00 -12.02 -25.81
CA LYS A 407 0.74 -12.70 -25.45
C LYS A 407 1.00 -14.02 -24.72
N ASN A 408 1.96 -14.79 -25.24
CA ASN A 408 2.32 -16.08 -24.64
C ASN A 408 3.19 -15.90 -23.38
N TYR A 409 4.14 -14.97 -23.41
CA TYR A 409 5.10 -14.77 -22.33
C TYR A 409 4.46 -14.18 -21.07
N PHE A 410 3.51 -13.23 -21.21
CA PHE A 410 2.80 -12.58 -20.12
C PHE A 410 1.36 -13.09 -19.93
N SER A 411 1.05 -14.26 -20.45
CA SER A 411 -0.25 -14.92 -20.23
C SER A 411 -1.47 -14.07 -20.60
N ILE A 412 -1.33 -13.23 -21.64
CA ILE A 412 -2.38 -12.32 -22.10
C ILE A 412 -3.54 -13.10 -22.72
N GLN A 413 -4.75 -12.80 -22.32
CA GLN A 413 -5.98 -13.35 -22.87
C GLN A 413 -6.82 -12.29 -23.58
N ASP A 414 -7.54 -12.68 -24.63
CA ASP A 414 -8.32 -11.73 -25.42
C ASP A 414 -9.48 -11.12 -24.63
N ASN A 415 -10.02 -11.86 -23.67
CA ASN A 415 -11.10 -11.43 -22.78
C ASN A 415 -10.62 -11.08 -21.36
N GLY A 416 -9.31 -10.83 -21.19
CA GLY A 416 -8.70 -10.58 -19.88
C GLY A 416 -8.27 -11.85 -19.16
N ASN A 417 -7.25 -11.74 -18.32
CA ASN A 417 -6.67 -12.86 -17.55
C ASN A 417 -6.94 -12.75 -16.04
N ILE A 418 -7.83 -11.86 -15.61
CA ILE A 418 -8.20 -11.66 -14.21
C ILE A 418 -9.45 -12.48 -13.92
N PHE A 419 -9.29 -13.56 -13.14
CA PHE A 419 -10.39 -14.48 -12.83
C PHE A 419 -10.98 -14.28 -11.43
N THR A 420 -10.25 -13.62 -10.54
CA THR A 420 -10.67 -13.33 -9.17
C THR A 420 -10.99 -11.85 -9.03
N ASP A 421 -12.14 -11.44 -9.52
CA ASP A 421 -12.61 -10.06 -9.47
C ASP A 421 -14.02 -10.02 -8.89
N PRO A 422 -14.16 -9.91 -7.53
CA PRO A 422 -15.47 -9.89 -6.89
C PRO A 422 -16.31 -8.65 -7.21
N SER A 423 -15.67 -7.59 -7.70
CA SER A 423 -16.32 -6.31 -8.04
C SER A 423 -16.68 -6.18 -9.52
N GLU A 424 -16.17 -7.07 -10.37
CA GLU A 424 -16.27 -7.02 -11.85
C GLU A 424 -15.65 -5.74 -12.46
N GLU A 425 -14.71 -5.11 -11.74
CA GLU A 425 -14.06 -3.86 -12.16
C GLU A 425 -13.02 -4.07 -13.26
N PHE A 426 -12.45 -5.28 -13.35
CA PHE A 426 -11.34 -5.60 -14.24
C PHE A 426 -11.76 -6.40 -15.49
N ALA A 427 -13.03 -6.38 -15.87
CA ALA A 427 -13.54 -7.13 -17.01
C ALA A 427 -12.78 -6.79 -18.31
N ASN A 428 -12.35 -7.82 -19.04
CA ASN A 428 -11.56 -7.73 -20.28
C ASN A 428 -10.16 -7.10 -20.13
N LEU A 429 -9.65 -6.96 -18.92
CA LEU A 429 -8.34 -6.43 -18.64
C LEU A 429 -7.34 -7.55 -18.33
N ASN A 430 -6.08 -7.30 -18.66
CA ASN A 430 -4.97 -8.19 -18.37
C ASN A 430 -3.99 -7.51 -17.44
N VAL A 431 -3.56 -8.24 -16.42
CA VAL A 431 -2.35 -7.97 -15.67
C VAL A 431 -1.19 -8.74 -16.29
N LEU A 432 -0.03 -8.11 -16.39
CA LEU A 432 1.14 -8.79 -16.94
C LEU A 432 1.79 -9.64 -15.84
N HIS A 433 1.81 -10.94 -16.05
CA HIS A 433 2.50 -11.90 -15.20
C HIS A 433 3.08 -13.02 -16.06
N VAL A 434 4.11 -13.68 -15.59
CA VAL A 434 4.68 -14.86 -16.24
C VAL A 434 4.02 -16.07 -15.59
N ASP A 435 3.45 -16.96 -16.42
CA ASP A 435 2.88 -18.20 -15.90
C ASP A 435 3.92 -19.04 -15.19
N ASP A 436 3.42 -19.81 -14.25
CA ASP A 436 4.14 -20.59 -13.27
C ASP A 436 5.36 -21.31 -13.84
N ALA A 437 6.40 -21.29 -13.09
CA ALA A 437 7.71 -21.76 -13.48
C ALA A 437 8.29 -20.92 -14.62
N ARG A 438 9.14 -19.99 -14.25
CA ARG A 438 10.16 -19.48 -15.16
C ARG A 438 10.60 -20.59 -16.05
N PRO A 439 10.60 -20.39 -17.37
CA PRO A 439 10.92 -21.43 -18.29
C PRO A 439 12.26 -22.04 -17.85
N THR A 440 12.24 -23.34 -17.55
CA THR A 440 13.46 -24.10 -17.21
C THR A 440 14.52 -24.01 -18.33
N THR A 441 14.10 -23.52 -19.47
CA THR A 441 14.93 -23.25 -20.64
C THR A 441 15.11 -21.75 -20.82
N PRO A 442 16.33 -21.22 -20.83
CA PRO A 442 16.59 -19.80 -21.09
C PRO A 442 15.97 -19.37 -22.42
N LEU A 443 15.51 -18.13 -22.48
CA LEU A 443 15.03 -17.54 -23.72
C LEU A 443 16.15 -17.54 -24.77
N THR A 444 15.80 -17.87 -26.01
CA THR A 444 16.73 -17.71 -27.13
C THR A 444 17.05 -16.24 -27.34
N THR A 445 18.14 -15.97 -28.07
CA THR A 445 18.51 -14.58 -28.42
C THR A 445 17.37 -13.83 -29.12
N GLN A 446 16.64 -14.52 -30.02
CA GLN A 446 15.50 -13.93 -30.69
C GLN A 446 14.34 -13.58 -29.71
N GLN A 447 14.00 -14.46 -28.79
CA GLN A 447 13.01 -14.25 -27.78
C GLN A 447 13.38 -13.11 -26.82
N ASN A 448 14.65 -13.04 -26.41
CA ASN A 448 15.16 -11.94 -25.61
C ASN A 448 15.03 -10.58 -26.32
N ASN A 449 15.35 -10.53 -27.61
CA ASN A 449 15.22 -9.32 -28.40
C ASN A 449 13.73 -8.89 -28.51
N LEU A 450 12.80 -9.84 -28.72
CA LEU A 450 11.37 -9.57 -28.73
C LEU A 450 10.89 -9.05 -27.36
N LEU A 451 11.35 -9.64 -26.26
CA LEU A 451 11.01 -9.20 -24.91
C LEU A 451 11.46 -7.77 -24.64
N ILE A 452 12.72 -7.46 -24.96
CA ILE A 452 13.29 -6.12 -24.76
C ILE A 452 12.53 -5.09 -25.59
N SER A 453 12.37 -5.33 -26.89
CA SER A 453 11.66 -4.41 -27.78
C SER A 453 10.19 -4.21 -27.37
N SER A 454 9.49 -5.28 -27.00
CA SER A 454 8.12 -5.20 -26.52
C SER A 454 8.01 -4.37 -25.23
N ARG A 455 8.88 -4.63 -24.25
CA ARG A 455 8.91 -3.87 -22.98
C ARG A 455 9.16 -2.39 -23.21
N GLU A 456 10.12 -2.03 -24.04
CA GLU A 456 10.42 -0.62 -24.37
C GLU A 456 9.21 0.09 -24.97
N LYS A 457 8.52 -0.54 -25.93
CA LYS A 457 7.32 0.03 -26.55
C LYS A 457 6.17 0.18 -25.56
N LEU A 458 5.94 -0.84 -24.74
CA LEU A 458 4.87 -0.83 -23.75
C LEU A 458 5.13 0.19 -22.63
N ILE A 459 6.36 0.33 -22.15
CA ILE A 459 6.77 1.36 -21.18
C ILE A 459 6.55 2.75 -21.79
N ALA A 460 7.03 2.98 -23.02
CA ALA A 460 6.88 4.26 -23.70
C ALA A 460 5.40 4.65 -23.89
N TYR A 461 4.55 3.68 -24.20
CA TYR A 461 3.13 3.90 -24.32
C TYR A 461 2.47 4.15 -22.96
N ARG A 462 2.77 3.32 -21.95
CA ARG A 462 2.21 3.44 -20.60
C ARG A 462 2.52 4.80 -19.96
N ARG A 463 3.72 5.35 -20.18
CA ARG A 463 4.14 6.67 -19.71
C ARG A 463 3.33 7.84 -20.31
N GLN A 464 2.53 7.59 -21.33
CA GLN A 464 1.62 8.60 -21.92
C GLN A 464 0.22 8.54 -21.30
N ARG A 465 -0.06 7.52 -20.48
CA ARG A 465 -1.29 7.43 -19.69
C ARG A 465 -1.26 8.50 -18.59
N PRO A 466 -2.42 9.10 -18.27
CA PRO A 466 -2.51 10.11 -17.23
C PRO A 466 -2.22 9.53 -15.84
#